data_f3d244840499c2e057e83ed27826bbf3
#
_entry.id   f3d244840499c2e057e83ed27826bbf3
#
_cell.length_a   1.000
_cell.length_b   1.000
_cell.length_c   1.000
_cell.angle_alpha   90.00
_cell.angle_beta   90.00
_cell.angle_gamma   90.00
#
_symmetry.space_group_name_H-M   'P 1'
#
loop_
_entity.id
_entity.type
_entity.pdbx_description
1 polymer ?
#
loop_
_entity_poly.entity_id
_entity_poly.type
_entity_poly.pdbx_seq_one_letter_code
_entity_poly.pdbx_strand_id
1 'polypeptide(L)'
;LIVDWFKSLKESGAAWRDMAVFYRTNALSRVMEDALRTSGVPYVIARGTAFFEREEIKNALAYLRVVANPADSVSLGRIINTPTRGIGDASLNSVEVYGGERGLSLMEALRQADRVDGISPRAKGSIAKFIASLDAWTGSGSFMGAGVSESLADLVERVIKESGLERMYKTQAEA
;
A
#
# COMPACT_ATOMS: atom_id res chain seq x y z
N LEU A 1 11.69 17.64 22.21
CA LEU A 1 11.13 18.88 22.78
C LEU A 1 9.69 18.70 23.29
N ILE A 2 8.66 18.41 22.45
CA ILE A 2 7.27 18.23 22.92
C ILE A 2 7.14 16.99 23.81
N VAL A 3 7.72 15.88 23.41
CA VAL A 3 7.71 14.64 24.19
C VAL A 3 8.42 14.80 25.54
N ASP A 4 9.53 15.49 25.57
CA ASP A 4 10.28 15.76 26.82
C ASP A 4 9.45 16.62 27.76
N TRP A 5 8.75 17.61 27.21
CA TRP A 5 7.82 18.43 27.98
C TRP A 5 6.67 17.60 28.56
N PHE A 6 6.09 16.67 27.78
CA PHE A 6 5.05 15.77 28.27
C PHE A 6 5.56 14.85 29.39
N LYS A 7 6.78 14.33 29.28
CA LYS A 7 7.39 13.52 30.34
C LYS A 7 7.60 14.33 31.62
N SER A 8 8.10 15.55 31.49
CA SER A 8 8.26 16.47 32.64
C SER A 8 6.94 16.80 33.33
N LEU A 9 5.87 17.04 32.55
CA LEU A 9 4.52 17.24 33.11
C LEU A 9 4.01 15.98 33.81
N LYS A 10 4.30 14.81 33.27
CA LYS A 10 3.94 13.52 33.89
C LYS A 10 4.65 13.33 35.21
N GLU A 11 5.94 13.65 35.29
CA GLU A 11 6.75 13.59 36.51
C GLU A 11 6.25 14.60 37.56
N SER A 12 5.68 15.73 37.14
CA SER A 12 5.05 16.70 38.04
C SER A 12 3.64 16.34 38.51
N GLY A 13 3.13 15.15 38.09
CA GLY A 13 1.85 14.60 38.56
C GLY A 13 0.69 14.70 37.59
N ALA A 14 0.87 15.30 36.40
CA ALA A 14 -0.20 15.35 35.40
C ALA A 14 -0.50 13.95 34.82
N ALA A 15 -1.77 13.66 34.52
CA ALA A 15 -2.12 12.43 33.83
C ALA A 15 -1.98 12.56 32.30
N TRP A 16 -1.59 11.49 31.60
CA TRP A 16 -1.47 11.52 30.14
C TRP A 16 -2.75 11.98 29.44
N ARG A 17 -3.91 11.62 29.98
CA ARG A 17 -5.22 12.00 29.47
C ARG A 17 -5.51 13.52 29.52
N ASP A 18 -4.75 14.24 30.31
CA ASP A 18 -4.92 15.70 30.49
C ASP A 18 -3.99 16.50 29.57
N MET A 19 -3.22 15.82 28.71
CA MET A 19 -2.28 16.43 27.78
C MET A 19 -2.81 16.30 26.35
N ALA A 20 -2.68 17.37 25.55
CA ALA A 20 -3.06 17.34 24.13
C ALA A 20 -2.08 18.15 23.29
N VAL A 21 -1.86 17.69 22.05
CA VAL A 21 -1.13 18.43 21.01
C VAL A 21 -2.08 18.74 19.87
N PHE A 22 -2.15 19.99 19.49
CA PHE A 22 -2.90 20.43 18.34
C PHE A 22 -1.92 20.83 17.22
N TYR A 23 -2.21 20.39 16.01
CA TYR A 23 -1.46 20.78 14.82
C TYR A 23 -2.43 21.15 13.69
N ARG A 24 -1.99 22.06 12.85
CA ARG A 24 -2.84 22.61 11.77
C ARG A 24 -2.97 21.65 10.59
N THR A 25 -1.93 20.90 10.29
CA THR A 25 -1.88 20.06 9.09
C THR A 25 -1.64 18.59 9.47
N ASN A 26 -2.34 17.68 8.80
CA ASN A 26 -2.17 16.24 9.00
C ASN A 26 -0.75 15.74 8.70
N ALA A 27 0.06 16.48 7.95
CA ALA A 27 1.45 16.11 7.65
C ALA A 27 2.31 15.98 8.93
N LEU A 28 1.97 16.68 10.00
CA LEU A 28 2.65 16.60 11.28
C LEU A 28 2.28 15.37 12.12
N SER A 29 1.16 14.71 11.79
CA SER A 29 0.69 13.52 12.52
C SER A 29 1.75 12.45 12.64
N ARG A 30 2.39 12.06 11.52
CA ARG A 30 3.41 11.02 11.49
C ARG A 30 4.59 11.32 12.39
N VAL A 31 5.11 12.55 12.33
CA VAL A 31 6.27 12.96 13.13
C VAL A 31 5.95 12.89 14.63
N MET A 32 4.73 13.29 15.00
CA MET A 32 4.26 13.23 16.38
C MET A 32 4.02 11.79 16.85
N GLU A 33 3.37 10.97 16.02
CA GLU A 33 3.14 9.56 16.31
C GLU A 33 4.45 8.79 16.51
N ASP A 34 5.42 8.97 15.61
CA ASP A 34 6.72 8.34 15.71
C ASP A 34 7.48 8.78 16.96
N ALA A 35 7.46 10.07 17.28
CA ALA A 35 8.11 10.61 18.47
C ALA A 35 7.50 10.07 19.78
N LEU A 36 6.16 10.05 19.88
CA LEU A 36 5.44 9.53 21.05
C LEU A 36 5.65 8.03 21.21
N ARG A 37 5.54 7.26 20.12
CA ARG A 37 5.75 5.81 20.09
C ARG A 37 7.17 5.44 20.50
N THR A 38 8.17 6.06 19.89
CA THR A 38 9.58 5.79 20.19
C THR A 38 9.93 6.11 21.65
N SER A 39 9.24 7.07 22.23
CA SER A 39 9.44 7.51 23.62
C SER A 39 8.58 6.78 24.64
N GLY A 40 7.75 5.81 24.20
CA GLY A 40 6.88 5.01 25.07
C GLY A 40 5.73 5.83 25.71
N VAL A 41 5.35 6.96 25.13
CA VAL A 41 4.24 7.80 25.62
C VAL A 41 2.93 7.30 25.00
N PRO A 42 1.93 6.88 25.82
CA PRO A 42 0.63 6.47 25.30
C PRO A 42 -0.11 7.66 24.67
N TYR A 43 -0.71 7.46 23.50
CA TYR A 43 -1.44 8.49 22.78
C TYR A 43 -2.67 7.96 22.08
N VAL A 44 -3.61 8.85 21.80
CA VAL A 44 -4.79 8.61 20.95
C VAL A 44 -4.92 9.77 19.97
N ILE A 45 -5.15 9.46 18.71
CA ILE A 45 -5.40 10.49 17.69
C ILE A 45 -6.89 10.77 17.67
N ALA A 46 -7.24 11.97 18.14
CA ALA A 46 -8.61 12.46 18.11
C ALA A 46 -8.93 13.04 16.71
N ARG A 47 -9.92 12.48 16.02
CA ARG A 47 -10.37 12.93 14.69
C ARG A 47 -9.28 12.91 13.60
N GLY A 48 -8.53 11.83 13.53
CA GLY A 48 -7.60 11.58 12.42
C GLY A 48 -7.43 10.09 12.22
N THR A 49 -7.28 9.66 10.97
CA THR A 49 -6.81 8.32 10.68
C THR A 49 -5.32 8.28 11.00
N ALA A 50 -4.87 7.31 11.81
CA ALA A 50 -3.44 7.08 12.02
C ALA A 50 -2.71 7.04 10.67
N PHE A 51 -1.48 7.51 10.59
CA PHE A 51 -0.74 7.61 9.32
C PHE A 51 -0.84 6.32 8.49
N PHE A 52 -0.62 5.17 9.13
CA PHE A 52 -0.66 3.87 8.44
C PHE A 52 -2.09 3.38 8.12
N GLU A 53 -3.11 4.03 8.67
CA GLU A 53 -4.51 3.73 8.38
C GLU A 53 -5.06 4.50 7.19
N ARG A 54 -4.33 5.49 6.70
CA ARG A 54 -4.71 6.27 5.53
C ARG A 54 -4.71 5.42 4.28
N GLU A 55 -5.68 5.67 3.41
CA GLU A 55 -5.87 4.86 2.20
C GLU A 55 -4.65 4.91 1.28
N GLU A 56 -4.09 6.09 1.06
CA GLU A 56 -2.89 6.28 0.24
C GLU A 56 -1.69 5.48 0.75
N ILE A 57 -1.54 5.40 2.08
CA ILE A 57 -0.46 4.65 2.71
C ILE A 57 -0.71 3.14 2.62
N LYS A 58 -1.95 2.70 2.88
CA LYS A 58 -2.34 1.29 2.73
C LYS A 58 -2.13 0.80 1.30
N ASN A 59 -2.48 1.63 0.31
CA ASN A 59 -2.30 1.28 -1.10
C ASN A 59 -0.81 1.21 -1.48
N ALA A 60 0.00 2.19 -1.06
CA ALA A 60 1.45 2.17 -1.28
C ALA A 60 2.11 0.93 -0.65
N LEU A 61 1.78 0.64 0.61
CA LEU A 61 2.28 -0.55 1.32
C LEU A 61 1.82 -1.85 0.65
N ALA A 62 0.60 -1.92 0.13
CA ALA A 62 0.13 -3.10 -0.58
C ALA A 62 0.93 -3.37 -1.86
N TYR A 63 1.29 -2.33 -2.62
CA TYR A 63 2.21 -2.48 -3.75
C TYR A 63 3.56 -3.05 -3.32
N LEU A 64 4.17 -2.47 -2.30
CA LEU A 64 5.46 -2.92 -1.80
C LEU A 64 5.42 -4.35 -1.24
N ARG A 65 4.31 -4.73 -0.59
CA ARG A 65 4.10 -6.11 -0.13
C ARG A 65 4.02 -7.10 -1.28
N VAL A 66 3.30 -6.78 -2.35
CA VAL A 66 3.22 -7.66 -3.53
C VAL A 66 4.58 -7.74 -4.24
N VAL A 67 5.33 -6.65 -4.31
CA VAL A 67 6.70 -6.68 -4.84
C VAL A 67 7.61 -7.56 -3.99
N ALA A 68 7.50 -7.49 -2.67
CA ALA A 68 8.27 -8.33 -1.74
C ALA A 68 7.78 -9.79 -1.70
N ASN A 69 6.48 -10.01 -1.83
CA ASN A 69 5.86 -11.33 -1.81
C ASN A 69 4.68 -11.40 -2.80
N PRO A 70 4.91 -11.87 -4.03
CA PRO A 70 3.85 -12.02 -5.03
C PRO A 70 2.71 -12.99 -4.63
N ALA A 71 2.91 -13.81 -3.60
CA ALA A 71 1.88 -14.71 -3.08
C ALA A 71 0.90 -14.02 -2.10
N ASP A 72 1.12 -12.74 -1.73
CA ASP A 72 0.19 -11.97 -0.90
C ASP A 72 -1.08 -11.61 -1.70
N SER A 73 -2.04 -12.52 -1.73
CA SER A 73 -3.30 -12.36 -2.46
C SER A 73 -4.16 -11.19 -1.92
N VAL A 74 -4.06 -10.87 -0.63
CA VAL A 74 -4.81 -9.76 -0.01
C VAL A 74 -4.29 -8.42 -0.53
N SER A 75 -2.99 -8.20 -0.49
CA SER A 75 -2.38 -6.99 -1.05
C SER A 75 -2.55 -6.91 -2.56
N LEU A 76 -2.45 -8.03 -3.27
CA LEU A 76 -2.65 -8.12 -4.71
C LEU A 76 -4.09 -7.74 -5.11
N GLY A 77 -5.10 -8.29 -4.44
CA GLY A 77 -6.50 -7.94 -4.67
C GLY A 77 -6.78 -6.45 -4.43
N ARG A 78 -6.12 -5.86 -3.43
CA ARG A 78 -6.24 -4.43 -3.14
C ARG A 78 -5.69 -3.54 -4.27
N ILE A 79 -4.58 -3.89 -4.89
CA ILE A 79 -3.88 -3.02 -5.85
C ILE A 79 -4.22 -3.28 -7.32
N ILE A 80 -4.80 -4.43 -7.65
CA ILE A 80 -5.00 -4.85 -9.05
C ILE A 80 -5.78 -3.81 -9.87
N ASN A 81 -6.73 -3.12 -9.26
CA ASN A 81 -7.51 -2.05 -9.89
C ASN A 81 -7.36 -0.69 -9.17
N THR A 82 -6.28 -0.50 -8.44
CA THR A 82 -5.93 0.77 -7.78
C THR A 82 -4.52 1.22 -8.20
N PRO A 83 -4.39 2.29 -9.02
CA PRO A 83 -5.42 3.08 -9.70
C PRO A 83 -6.30 2.27 -10.65
N THR A 84 -7.46 2.81 -11.00
CA THR A 84 -8.41 2.13 -11.89
C THR A 84 -7.77 1.77 -13.23
N ARG A 85 -7.81 0.47 -13.59
CA ARG A 85 -7.24 -0.10 -14.83
C ARG A 85 -8.29 -0.70 -15.76
N GLY A 86 -9.57 -0.63 -15.38
CA GLY A 86 -10.66 -1.27 -16.12
C GLY A 86 -10.72 -2.78 -15.89
N ILE A 87 -10.14 -3.27 -14.80
CA ILE A 87 -10.30 -4.65 -14.32
C ILE A 87 -11.46 -4.62 -13.33
N GLY A 88 -12.66 -4.91 -13.82
CA GLY A 88 -13.86 -4.90 -12.98
C GLY A 88 -13.96 -6.14 -12.08
N ASP A 89 -14.81 -6.03 -11.05
CA ASP A 89 -15.02 -7.11 -10.06
C ASP A 89 -15.45 -8.42 -10.71
N ALA A 90 -16.29 -8.38 -11.76
CA ALA A 90 -16.69 -9.56 -12.50
C ALA A 90 -15.49 -10.29 -13.14
N SER A 91 -14.52 -9.55 -13.70
CA SER A 91 -13.30 -10.14 -14.28
C SER A 91 -12.41 -10.73 -13.20
N LEU A 92 -12.28 -10.04 -12.07
CA LEU A 92 -11.49 -10.52 -10.95
C LEU A 92 -12.10 -11.80 -10.35
N ASN A 93 -13.42 -11.81 -10.15
CA ASN A 93 -14.13 -13.00 -9.67
C ASN A 93 -13.95 -14.21 -10.62
N SER A 94 -13.99 -13.99 -11.96
CA SER A 94 -13.71 -15.06 -12.93
C SER A 94 -12.29 -15.64 -12.78
N VAL A 95 -11.30 -14.77 -12.52
CA VAL A 95 -9.92 -15.19 -12.25
C VAL A 95 -9.82 -15.99 -10.94
N GLU A 96 -10.48 -15.52 -9.88
CA GLU A 96 -10.48 -16.19 -8.57
C GLU A 96 -11.13 -17.57 -8.63
N VAL A 97 -12.27 -17.70 -9.32
CA VAL A 97 -12.93 -19.00 -9.55
C VAL A 97 -12.02 -19.94 -10.33
N TYR A 98 -11.46 -19.44 -11.45
CA TYR A 98 -10.51 -20.22 -12.26
C TYR A 98 -9.31 -20.71 -11.44
N GLY A 99 -8.76 -19.85 -10.60
CA GLY A 99 -7.65 -20.20 -9.71
C GLY A 99 -8.05 -21.22 -8.64
N GLY A 100 -9.20 -21.00 -7.99
CA GLY A 100 -9.72 -21.90 -6.96
C GLY A 100 -9.96 -23.33 -7.46
N GLU A 101 -10.55 -23.48 -8.66
CA GLU A 101 -10.77 -24.78 -9.29
C GLU A 101 -9.47 -25.54 -9.60
N ARG A 102 -8.35 -24.86 -9.73
CA ARG A 102 -7.04 -25.40 -10.13
C ARG A 102 -5.99 -25.38 -9.04
N GLY A 103 -6.35 -24.91 -7.84
CA GLY A 103 -5.41 -24.79 -6.72
C GLY A 103 -4.32 -23.75 -6.97
N LEU A 104 -4.58 -22.75 -7.82
CA LEU A 104 -3.64 -21.69 -8.15
C LEU A 104 -3.81 -20.50 -7.19
N SER A 105 -2.72 -19.84 -6.86
CA SER A 105 -2.76 -18.52 -6.21
C SER A 105 -3.37 -17.46 -7.14
N LEU A 106 -3.83 -16.34 -6.58
CA LEU A 106 -4.38 -15.25 -7.38
C LEU A 106 -3.36 -14.76 -8.43
N MET A 107 -2.08 -14.65 -8.08
CA MET A 107 -1.02 -14.27 -9.02
C MET A 107 -0.88 -15.25 -10.19
N GLU A 108 -0.88 -16.55 -9.90
CA GLU A 108 -0.77 -17.58 -10.92
C GLU A 108 -2.00 -17.60 -11.84
N ALA A 109 -3.19 -17.40 -11.27
CA ALA A 109 -4.43 -17.29 -12.04
C ALA A 109 -4.44 -16.05 -12.93
N LEU A 110 -3.96 -14.88 -12.43
CA LEU A 110 -3.82 -13.66 -13.23
C LEU A 110 -2.84 -13.82 -14.39
N ARG A 111 -1.74 -14.54 -14.19
CA ARG A 111 -0.80 -14.88 -15.28
C ARG A 111 -1.41 -15.74 -16.38
N GLN A 112 -2.48 -16.46 -16.06
CA GLN A 112 -3.24 -17.29 -16.99
C GLN A 112 -4.56 -16.62 -17.45
N ALA A 113 -4.72 -15.31 -17.27
CA ALA A 113 -5.97 -14.59 -17.58
C ALA A 113 -6.46 -14.80 -19.03
N ASP A 114 -5.57 -15.06 -19.97
CA ASP A 114 -5.94 -15.37 -21.36
C ASP A 114 -6.78 -16.65 -21.49
N ARG A 115 -6.61 -17.59 -20.55
CA ARG A 115 -7.32 -18.88 -20.51
C ARG A 115 -8.64 -18.82 -19.72
N VAL A 116 -8.91 -17.68 -19.07
CA VAL A 116 -10.10 -17.50 -18.25
C VAL A 116 -11.25 -17.04 -19.12
N ASP A 117 -12.35 -17.77 -19.06
CA ASP A 117 -13.58 -17.39 -19.74
C ASP A 117 -14.30 -16.23 -19.03
N GLY A 118 -15.12 -15.48 -19.77
CA GLY A 118 -15.89 -14.38 -19.21
C GLY A 118 -15.12 -13.07 -18.97
N ILE A 119 -13.81 -13.03 -19.25
CA ILE A 119 -13.01 -11.81 -19.17
C ILE A 119 -12.94 -11.14 -20.54
N SER A 120 -13.27 -9.83 -20.58
CA SER A 120 -13.19 -9.05 -21.80
C SER A 120 -11.75 -8.93 -22.32
N PRO A 121 -11.53 -8.80 -23.66
CA PRO A 121 -10.18 -8.59 -24.21
C PRO A 121 -9.47 -7.36 -23.61
N ARG A 122 -10.24 -6.31 -23.30
CA ARG A 122 -9.71 -5.10 -22.65
C ARG A 122 -9.19 -5.41 -21.24
N ALA A 123 -9.95 -6.15 -20.45
CA ALA A 123 -9.53 -6.52 -19.10
C ALA A 123 -8.33 -7.47 -19.13
N LYS A 124 -8.29 -8.45 -20.06
CA LYS A 124 -7.11 -9.31 -20.27
C LYS A 124 -5.85 -8.49 -20.59
N GLY A 125 -5.96 -7.52 -21.49
CA GLY A 125 -4.85 -6.60 -21.79
C GLY A 125 -4.42 -5.75 -20.61
N SER A 126 -5.35 -5.31 -19.77
CA SER A 126 -5.04 -4.56 -18.54
C SER A 126 -4.34 -5.44 -17.50
N ILE A 127 -4.78 -6.68 -17.31
CA ILE A 127 -4.14 -7.65 -16.44
C ILE A 127 -2.70 -7.93 -16.91
N ALA A 128 -2.51 -8.19 -18.21
CA ALA A 128 -1.19 -8.45 -18.78
C ALA A 128 -0.22 -7.28 -18.55
N LYS A 129 -0.66 -6.03 -18.75
CA LYS A 129 0.14 -4.84 -18.46
C LYS A 129 0.49 -4.71 -16.98
N PHE A 130 -0.47 -4.98 -16.09
CA PHE A 130 -0.24 -4.93 -14.66
C PHE A 130 0.78 -5.99 -14.21
N ILE A 131 0.67 -7.23 -14.70
CA ILE A 131 1.64 -8.31 -14.44
C ILE A 131 3.04 -7.91 -14.97
N ALA A 132 3.12 -7.37 -16.17
CA ALA A 132 4.40 -6.90 -16.74
C ALA A 132 5.07 -5.82 -15.87
N SER A 133 4.28 -4.91 -15.30
CA SER A 133 4.81 -3.91 -14.36
C SER A 133 5.35 -4.56 -13.08
N LEU A 134 4.61 -5.51 -12.49
CA LEU A 134 5.07 -6.26 -11.33
C LEU A 134 6.38 -7.01 -11.63
N ASP A 135 6.46 -7.68 -12.77
CA ASP A 135 7.66 -8.42 -13.18
C ASP A 135 8.86 -7.49 -13.36
N ALA A 136 8.65 -6.28 -13.90
CA ALA A 136 9.70 -5.28 -14.05
C ALA A 136 10.23 -4.79 -12.69
N TRP A 137 9.36 -4.68 -11.66
CA TRP A 137 9.78 -4.24 -10.33
C TRP A 137 10.41 -5.36 -9.49
N THR A 138 10.05 -6.61 -9.75
CA THR A 138 10.56 -7.78 -9.02
C THR A 138 11.75 -8.46 -9.70
N GLY A 139 12.22 -7.95 -10.85
CA GLY A 139 13.27 -8.60 -11.61
C GLY A 139 12.90 -10.01 -12.07
N SER A 140 11.70 -10.17 -12.62
CA SER A 140 11.13 -11.44 -13.11
C SER A 140 10.84 -12.48 -12.02
N GLY A 141 10.49 -12.04 -10.81
CA GLY A 141 9.91 -12.89 -9.77
C GLY A 141 10.83 -13.18 -8.58
N SER A 142 11.97 -12.55 -8.48
CA SER A 142 12.88 -12.69 -7.34
C SER A 142 13.28 -11.34 -6.76
N PHE A 143 12.52 -10.85 -5.78
CA PHE A 143 12.81 -9.58 -5.08
C PHE A 143 14.21 -9.55 -4.44
N MET A 144 14.77 -10.68 -4.07
CA MET A 144 16.11 -10.84 -3.50
C MET A 144 17.09 -11.48 -4.50
N GLY A 145 16.70 -11.65 -5.74
CA GLY A 145 17.55 -12.17 -6.80
C GLY A 145 18.53 -11.11 -7.32
N ALA A 146 19.63 -11.58 -7.92
CA ALA A 146 20.74 -10.76 -8.41
C ALA A 146 20.40 -9.73 -9.50
N GLY A 147 19.13 -9.43 -9.76
CA GLY A 147 18.67 -8.56 -10.82
C GLY A 147 18.21 -7.17 -10.39
N VAL A 148 18.07 -6.87 -9.09
CA VAL A 148 17.70 -5.52 -8.62
C VAL A 148 18.99 -4.76 -8.27
N SER A 149 19.48 -4.00 -9.22
CA SER A 149 20.71 -3.20 -9.06
C SER A 149 20.47 -1.82 -8.45
N GLU A 150 19.22 -1.46 -8.18
CA GLU A 150 18.83 -0.18 -7.61
C GLU A 150 18.74 -0.20 -6.10
N SER A 151 18.84 0.95 -5.44
CA SER A 151 18.62 1.06 -4.02
C SER A 151 17.14 0.79 -3.67
N LEU A 152 16.86 0.37 -2.43
CA LEU A 152 15.46 0.19 -1.98
C LEU A 152 14.65 1.48 -2.10
N ALA A 153 15.28 2.63 -1.88
CA ALA A 153 14.61 3.93 -2.01
C ALA A 153 14.19 4.20 -3.46
N ASP A 154 15.08 3.94 -4.42
CA ASP A 154 14.80 4.11 -5.86
C ASP A 154 13.70 3.16 -6.32
N LEU A 155 13.73 1.90 -5.87
CA LEU A 155 12.68 0.93 -6.15
C LEU A 155 11.31 1.40 -5.63
N VAL A 156 11.24 1.87 -4.38
CA VAL A 156 10.00 2.40 -3.80
C VAL A 156 9.49 3.59 -4.59
N GLU A 157 10.35 4.54 -4.92
CA GLU A 157 9.98 5.71 -5.73
C GLU A 157 9.46 5.30 -7.12
N ARG A 158 10.15 4.39 -7.78
CA ARG A 158 9.76 3.84 -9.07
C ARG A 158 8.40 3.16 -9.02
N VAL A 159 8.16 2.27 -8.06
CA VAL A 159 6.88 1.58 -7.88
C VAL A 159 5.74 2.58 -7.68
N ILE A 160 5.92 3.59 -6.83
CA ILE A 160 4.88 4.61 -6.56
C ILE A 160 4.57 5.44 -7.81
N LYS A 161 5.59 5.83 -8.59
CA LYS A 161 5.41 6.62 -9.82
C LYS A 161 4.80 5.78 -10.95
N GLU A 162 5.41 4.65 -11.27
CA GLU A 162 5.02 3.82 -12.42
C GLU A 162 3.67 3.11 -12.21
N SER A 163 3.29 2.79 -10.96
CA SER A 163 1.94 2.29 -10.66
C SER A 163 0.83 3.29 -10.98
N GLY A 164 1.16 4.59 -11.02
CA GLY A 164 0.22 5.68 -11.18
C GLY A 164 -0.42 6.16 -9.89
N LEU A 165 -0.06 5.62 -8.73
CA LEU A 165 -0.61 6.03 -7.42
C LEU A 165 -0.35 7.51 -7.14
N GLU A 166 0.87 7.99 -7.37
CA GLU A 166 1.22 9.38 -7.14
C GLU A 166 0.31 10.31 -7.94
N ARG A 167 0.12 10.04 -9.23
CA ARG A 167 -0.75 10.83 -10.10
C ARG A 167 -2.20 10.78 -9.61
N MET A 168 -2.71 9.61 -9.25
CA MET A 168 -4.08 9.44 -8.77
C MET A 168 -4.34 10.32 -7.53
N TYR A 169 -3.47 10.27 -6.54
CA TYR A 169 -3.65 11.05 -5.30
C TYR A 169 -3.39 12.55 -5.48
N LYS A 170 -2.47 12.95 -6.37
CA LYS A 170 -2.32 14.38 -6.72
C LYS A 170 -3.60 14.94 -7.34
N THR A 171 -4.19 14.23 -8.30
CA THR A 171 -5.45 14.65 -8.93
C THR A 171 -6.61 14.72 -7.92
N GLN A 172 -6.67 13.78 -6.97
CA GLN A 172 -7.69 13.82 -5.91
C GLN A 172 -7.51 14.97 -4.92
N ALA A 173 -6.28 15.40 -4.69
CA ALA A 173 -6.00 16.52 -3.79
C ALA A 173 -6.27 17.89 -4.44
N GLU A 174 -6.34 17.96 -5.76
CA GLU A 174 -6.61 19.18 -6.54
C GLU A 174 -8.10 19.36 -6.86
N ALA A 175 -8.94 18.34 -6.64
CA ALA A 175 -10.38 18.31 -6.92
C ALA A 175 -11.21 18.73 -5.68
#